data_273bc2b216378499c66f19013da68883
#
_entry.id   273bc2b216378499c66f19013da68883
#
_cell.length_a   1.000
_cell.length_b   1.000
_cell.length_c   1.000
_cell.angle_alpha   90.00
_cell.angle_beta   90.00
_cell.angle_gamma   90.00
#
_symmetry.space_group_name_H-M   'P 1'
#
loop_
_entity.id
_entity.type
_entity.pdbx_description
1 polymer ?
#
loop_
_entity_poly.entity_id
_entity_poly.type
_entity_poly.pdbx_seq_one_letter_code
_entity_poly.pdbx_strand_id
1 'polypeptide(L)'
;MTEQEFCKTRRWKSMRKAVLRRDRFLCVDCKRYGRLTQATTVHHIKHYDEHPELALEPSNLVSLCAACHNKRHPEKGGARKY
;
A
#
# COMPACT_ATOMS: atom_id res chain seq x y z
N MET A 1 -17.81 -4.59 5.56
CA MET A 1 -17.27 -3.49 4.75
C MET A 1 -16.30 -4.03 3.73
N THR A 2 -16.46 -3.64 2.48
CA THR A 2 -15.52 -4.09 1.44
C THR A 2 -14.27 -3.22 1.49
N GLU A 3 -13.23 -3.66 0.81
CA GLU A 3 -12.01 -2.89 0.76
C GLU A 3 -12.23 -1.52 0.11
N GLN A 4 -13.08 -1.46 -0.91
CA GLN A 4 -13.36 -0.20 -1.55
C GLN A 4 -14.06 0.76 -0.60
N GLU A 5 -15.00 0.27 0.18
CA GLU A 5 -15.67 1.09 1.17
C GLU A 5 -14.71 1.54 2.24
N PHE A 6 -13.84 0.64 2.68
CA PHE A 6 -12.85 0.98 3.70
C PHE A 6 -11.93 2.08 3.21
N CYS A 7 -11.50 2.03 1.96
CA CYS A 7 -10.58 3.02 1.42
C CYS A 7 -11.19 4.42 1.33
N LYS A 8 -12.50 4.52 1.43
CA LYS A 8 -13.16 5.82 1.42
C LYS A 8 -13.32 6.41 2.80
N THR A 9 -12.99 5.66 3.85
CA THR A 9 -13.18 6.15 5.21
C THR A 9 -12.15 7.19 5.57
N ARG A 10 -12.51 8.05 6.52
CA ARG A 10 -11.62 9.06 7.00
C ARG A 10 -10.42 8.44 7.71
N ARG A 11 -10.65 7.34 8.43
CA ARG A 11 -9.58 6.67 9.14
C ARG A 11 -8.51 6.18 8.16
N TRP A 12 -8.92 5.58 7.05
CA TRP A 12 -7.96 5.12 6.07
C TRP A 12 -7.19 6.28 5.45
N LYS A 13 -7.89 7.34 5.09
CA LYS A 13 -7.23 8.48 4.46
C LYS A 13 -6.20 9.10 5.40
N SER A 14 -6.51 9.16 6.67
CA SER A 14 -5.60 9.69 7.66
C SER A 14 -4.39 8.78 7.84
N MET A 15 -4.63 7.48 7.92
CA MET A 15 -3.54 6.51 8.07
C MET A 15 -2.65 6.50 6.83
N ARG A 16 -3.26 6.60 5.64
CA ARG A 16 -2.51 6.63 4.40
C ARG A 16 -1.54 7.80 4.39
N LYS A 17 -1.99 8.97 4.79
CA LYS A 17 -1.11 10.13 4.86
C LYS A 17 0.02 9.91 5.86
N ALA A 18 -0.30 9.33 7.00
CA ALA A 18 0.71 9.10 8.04
C ALA A 18 1.78 8.13 7.53
N VAL A 19 1.39 7.10 6.81
CA VAL A 19 2.34 6.13 6.27
C VAL A 19 3.22 6.79 5.20
N LEU A 20 2.62 7.60 4.32
CA LEU A 20 3.40 8.29 3.30
C LEU A 20 4.42 9.22 3.94
N ARG A 21 4.04 9.93 5.00
CA ARG A 21 4.99 10.80 5.70
C ARG A 21 6.09 10.00 6.36
N ARG A 22 5.74 8.87 6.99
CA ARG A 22 6.73 7.99 7.62
C ARG A 22 7.77 7.57 6.60
N ASP A 23 7.33 7.25 5.39
CA ASP A 23 8.21 6.77 4.33
C ASP A 23 8.73 7.91 3.47
N ARG A 24 8.47 9.16 3.90
CA ARG A 24 8.97 10.37 3.22
C ARG A 24 8.52 10.47 1.78
N PHE A 25 7.33 9.93 1.51
CA PHE A 25 6.73 9.93 0.17
C PHE A 25 7.60 9.22 -0.85
N LEU A 26 8.45 8.30 -0.40
CA LEU A 26 9.30 7.52 -1.28
C LEU A 26 8.88 6.07 -1.29
N CYS A 27 9.01 5.45 -2.47
CA CYS A 27 8.72 4.03 -2.62
C CYS A 27 9.74 3.22 -1.81
N VAL A 28 9.26 2.44 -0.88
CA VAL A 28 10.14 1.66 0.00
C VAL A 28 10.93 0.64 -0.79
N ASP A 29 10.30 0.00 -1.78
CA ASP A 29 10.99 -1.01 -2.58
C ASP A 29 12.09 -0.38 -3.45
N CYS A 30 11.81 0.76 -4.09
CA CYS A 30 12.84 1.43 -4.89
C CYS A 30 13.99 1.89 -4.02
N LYS A 31 13.68 2.41 -2.83
CA LYS A 31 14.71 2.89 -1.94
C LYS A 31 15.64 1.77 -1.53
N ARG A 32 15.12 0.56 -1.39
CA ARG A 32 15.92 -0.59 -1.04
C ARG A 32 16.97 -0.87 -2.09
N TYR A 33 16.69 -0.51 -3.34
CA TYR A 33 17.63 -0.69 -4.43
C TYR A 33 18.39 0.59 -4.75
N GLY A 34 18.33 1.57 -3.87
CA GLY A 34 19.10 2.78 -4.07
C GLY A 34 18.45 3.82 -4.97
N ARG A 35 17.15 3.67 -5.25
CA ARG A 35 16.46 4.64 -6.10
C ARG A 35 15.49 5.47 -5.27
N LEU A 36 15.38 6.74 -5.60
CA LEU A 36 14.47 7.65 -4.91
C LEU A 36 13.27 7.91 -5.81
N THR A 37 12.31 7.00 -5.75
CA THR A 37 11.09 7.10 -6.57
C THR A 37 9.94 7.53 -5.68
N GLN A 38 9.14 8.48 -6.14
CA GLN A 38 8.02 8.95 -5.36
C GLN A 38 6.97 7.87 -5.22
N ALA A 39 6.45 7.70 -4.01
CA ALA A 39 5.38 6.74 -3.76
C ALA A 39 4.04 7.38 -4.10
N THR A 40 3.16 6.59 -4.69
CA THR A 40 1.83 7.05 -5.03
C THR A 40 0.75 6.20 -4.38
N THR A 41 1.12 5.10 -3.76
CA THR A 41 0.17 4.12 -3.23
C THR A 41 0.65 3.61 -1.88
N VAL A 42 -0.29 3.32 -1.01
CA VAL A 42 0.01 2.64 0.24
C VAL A 42 -0.56 1.24 0.11
N HIS A 43 0.30 0.24 0.24
CA HIS A 43 -0.03 -1.16 0.01
C HIS A 43 -0.20 -1.90 1.32
N HIS A 44 -1.21 -2.76 1.40
CA HIS A 44 -1.38 -3.66 2.55
C HIS A 44 -0.55 -4.90 2.28
N ILE A 45 0.43 -5.15 3.14
CA ILE A 45 1.29 -6.32 2.99
C ILE A 45 0.45 -7.59 3.08
N LYS A 46 -0.40 -7.69 4.12
CA LYS A 46 -1.39 -8.74 4.18
C LYS A 46 -2.71 -8.14 3.73
N HIS A 47 -3.33 -8.77 2.75
CA HIS A 47 -4.47 -8.19 2.08
C HIS A 47 -5.66 -7.97 2.99
N TYR A 48 -6.40 -6.92 2.72
CA TYR A 48 -7.55 -6.55 3.51
C TYR A 48 -8.57 -7.69 3.59
N ASP A 49 -8.80 -8.37 2.48
CA ASP A 49 -9.79 -9.43 2.42
C ASP A 49 -9.50 -10.55 3.40
N GLU A 50 -8.24 -10.87 3.61
CA GLU A 50 -7.85 -11.97 4.48
C GLU A 50 -7.55 -11.51 5.89
N HIS A 51 -7.11 -10.29 6.05
CA HIS A 51 -6.69 -9.76 7.34
C HIS A 51 -7.23 -8.37 7.57
N PRO A 52 -8.55 -8.21 7.63
CA PRO A 52 -9.12 -6.87 7.82
C PRO A 52 -8.72 -6.25 9.16
N GLU A 53 -8.36 -7.07 10.13
CA GLU A 53 -7.92 -6.55 11.43
C GLU A 53 -6.59 -5.81 11.32
N LEU A 54 -5.84 -6.03 10.24
CA LEU A 54 -4.56 -5.36 10.04
C LEU A 54 -4.67 -4.17 9.10
N ALA A 55 -5.88 -3.78 8.76
CA ALA A 55 -6.09 -2.73 7.76
C ALA A 55 -5.52 -1.38 8.17
N LEU A 56 -5.49 -1.10 9.46
CA LEU A 56 -4.94 0.17 9.97
C LEU A 56 -3.67 -0.04 10.79
N GLU A 57 -3.03 -1.19 10.63
CA GLU A 57 -1.81 -1.49 11.37
C GLU A 57 -0.62 -0.93 10.59
N PRO A 58 0.13 0.05 11.14
CA PRO A 58 1.22 0.66 10.38
C PRO A 58 2.28 -0.32 9.90
N SER A 59 2.56 -1.37 10.67
CA SER A 59 3.56 -2.35 10.25
C SER A 59 3.11 -3.19 9.07
N ASN A 60 1.81 -3.14 8.75
CA ASN A 60 1.26 -3.86 7.61
C ASN A 60 1.11 -2.96 6.39
N LEU A 61 1.60 -1.73 6.46
CA LEU A 61 1.41 -0.75 5.39
C LEU A 61 2.76 -0.25 4.90
N VAL A 62 2.88 -0.12 3.58
CA VAL A 62 4.12 0.29 2.97
C VAL A 62 3.82 1.20 1.77
N SER A 63 4.61 2.25 1.62
CA SER A 63 4.45 3.19 0.50
C SER A 63 5.18 2.66 -0.72
N LEU A 64 4.52 2.63 -1.86
CA LEU A 64 5.09 2.09 -3.08
C LEU A 64 4.75 2.97 -4.29
N CYS A 65 5.61 2.93 -5.29
CA CYS A 65 5.27 3.52 -6.58
C CYS A 65 4.40 2.52 -7.34
N ALA A 66 3.77 2.96 -8.40
CA ALA A 66 2.84 2.11 -9.15
C ALA A 66 3.52 0.85 -9.67
N ALA A 67 4.74 0.98 -10.18
CA ALA A 67 5.43 -0.17 -10.74
C ALA A 67 5.72 -1.22 -9.68
N CYS A 68 6.20 -0.80 -8.52
CA CYS A 68 6.50 -1.76 -7.46
C CYS A 68 5.24 -2.36 -6.86
N HIS A 69 4.18 -1.58 -6.79
CA HIS A 69 2.91 -2.10 -6.31
C HIS A 69 2.41 -3.21 -7.25
N ASN A 70 2.53 -2.98 -8.55
CA ASN A 70 2.12 -4.00 -9.50
C ASN A 70 2.98 -5.25 -9.41
N LYS A 71 4.27 -5.10 -9.13
CA LYS A 71 5.13 -6.26 -8.98
C LYS A 71 4.76 -7.13 -7.79
N ARG A 72 4.17 -6.54 -6.77
CA ARG A 72 3.78 -7.32 -5.61
C ARG A 72 2.52 -8.14 -5.83
N HIS A 73 1.91 -8.01 -7.01
CA HIS A 73 0.74 -8.81 -7.36
C HIS A 73 0.94 -9.54 -8.67
N PRO A 74 2.07 -10.21 -8.85
CA PRO A 74 2.36 -10.83 -10.15
C PRO A 74 1.38 -11.92 -10.55
N GLU A 75 0.89 -12.64 -9.61
CA GLU A 75 0.03 -13.71 -9.99
C GLU A 75 -1.28 -13.19 -10.42
N LYS A 76 -1.67 -12.09 -9.99
CA LYS A 76 -2.83 -11.66 -10.48
C LYS A 76 -2.68 -10.97 -11.53
N GLY A 77 -1.53 -10.66 -11.84
CA GLY A 77 -1.34 -9.98 -12.95
C GLY A 77 -2.09 -10.49 -13.86
N GLY A 78 -2.11 -11.45 -13.88
CA GLY A 78 -2.83 -11.86 -14.78
C GLY A 78 -4.08 -11.41 -14.51
N ALA A 79 -4.60 -11.50 -13.66
CA ALA A 79 -5.86 -11.32 -13.63
C ALA A 79 -6.32 -10.39 -12.76
N ARG A 80 -5.91 -10.13 -12.05
CA ARG A 80 -6.55 -9.43 -11.31
C ARG A 80 -6.17 -8.35 -11.05
N LYS A 81 -6.71 -7.85 -10.66
CA LYS A 81 -6.53 -6.87 -10.47
C LYS A 81 -6.53 -6.42 -9.25
N TYR A 82 -6.06 -5.79 -8.78
CA TYR A 82 -6.08 -5.21 -7.58
C TYR A 82 -6.21 -3.73 -7.74
#